data_0dc2aab01f73e0c4265c8ac371475c91
#
_entry.id   0dc2aab01f73e0c4265c8ac371475c91
#
_cell.length_a   1.000
_cell.length_b   1.000
_cell.length_c   1.000
_cell.angle_alpha   90.00
_cell.angle_beta   90.00
_cell.angle_gamma   90.00
#
_symmetry.space_group_name_H-M   'P 1'
#
loop_
_entity.id
_entity.type
_entity.pdbx_description
1 polymer ?
#
loop_
_entity_poly.entity_id
_entity_poly.type
_entity_poly.pdbx_seq_one_letter_code
_entity_poly.pdbx_strand_id
1 'polypeptide(L)'
;MKSILFDATFRSGNHFAVALLKKAFPNIKLYWGYKDKHNPESFNLPKDKFNFYMTSIRKPIDSIASQIFLESANNYNQVIEKYTVFLKSVLNNKEKVNIYSFEDITTKPMKVVENIAFKLNIDFKTVDINKLIESFKYYNTPNFYVVPTSNQDILDEQDKLVEIKSKLYQKSFTDLMTEVDELYEKLSVFKIKT
;
A
#
# COMPACT_ATOMS: atom_id res chain seq x y z
N MET A 1 -5.82 -10.81 23.12
CA MET A 1 -6.44 -10.06 21.98
C MET A 1 -5.53 -10.23 20.79
N LYS A 2 -6.06 -10.67 19.63
CA LYS A 2 -5.25 -10.81 18.42
C LYS A 2 -4.87 -9.43 17.85
N SER A 3 -3.74 -9.36 17.16
CA SER A 3 -3.19 -8.12 16.63
C SER A 3 -2.72 -8.29 15.19
N ILE A 4 -2.94 -7.27 14.38
CA ILE A 4 -2.45 -7.17 13.01
C ILE A 4 -1.50 -5.99 12.93
N LEU A 5 -0.29 -6.20 12.40
CA LEU A 5 0.55 -5.14 11.91
C LEU A 5 0.35 -5.02 10.39
N PHE A 6 -0.18 -3.89 9.96
CA PHE A 6 -0.25 -3.51 8.57
C PHE A 6 0.71 -2.36 8.31
N ASP A 7 1.62 -2.54 7.37
CA ASP A 7 2.40 -1.46 6.79
C ASP A 7 2.62 -1.75 5.30
N ALA A 8 2.77 -0.72 4.50
CA ALA A 8 2.83 -0.90 3.07
C ALA A 8 3.60 0.24 2.40
N THR A 9 4.00 0.05 1.15
CA THR A 9 4.55 1.13 0.36
C THR A 9 3.55 2.29 0.28
N PHE A 10 4.05 3.51 0.09
CA PHE A 10 3.16 4.64 -0.15
C PHE A 10 2.30 4.41 -1.39
N ARG A 11 1.12 5.01 -1.44
CA ARG A 11 0.15 4.93 -2.54
C ARG A 11 -0.31 3.53 -2.93
N SER A 12 -0.21 2.56 -2.04
CA SER A 12 -0.66 1.17 -2.22
C SER A 12 -1.99 0.85 -1.51
N GLY A 13 -2.90 1.83 -1.41
CA GLY A 13 -4.24 1.64 -0.84
C GLY A 13 -4.30 1.61 0.69
N ASN A 14 -3.30 2.17 1.38
CA ASN A 14 -3.11 2.04 2.82
C ASN A 14 -4.31 2.51 3.65
N HIS A 15 -4.83 3.71 3.35
CA HIS A 15 -5.99 4.25 4.09
C HIS A 15 -7.24 3.38 3.91
N PHE A 16 -7.47 2.91 2.68
CA PHE A 16 -8.58 2.02 2.39
C PHE A 16 -8.43 0.69 3.13
N ALA A 17 -7.24 0.06 3.08
CA ALA A 17 -6.95 -1.18 3.78
C ALA A 17 -7.15 -1.04 5.29
N VAL A 18 -6.62 0.03 5.90
CA VAL A 18 -6.79 0.29 7.34
C VAL A 18 -8.25 0.46 7.73
N ALA A 19 -9.01 1.22 6.95
CA ALA A 19 -10.43 1.44 7.22
C ALA A 19 -11.24 0.15 7.04
N LEU A 20 -10.96 -0.63 5.99
CA LEU A 20 -11.54 -1.95 5.75
C LEU A 20 -11.29 -2.90 6.93
N LEU A 21 -10.03 -3.03 7.34
CA LEU A 21 -9.63 -3.93 8.43
C LEU A 21 -10.26 -3.53 9.76
N LYS A 22 -10.32 -2.22 10.09
CA LYS A 22 -10.98 -1.73 11.31
C LYS A 22 -12.47 -2.06 11.34
N LYS A 23 -13.16 -1.94 10.19
CA LYS A 23 -14.59 -2.26 10.10
C LYS A 23 -14.85 -3.77 10.11
N ALA A 24 -14.03 -4.55 9.40
CA ALA A 24 -14.16 -6.00 9.35
C ALA A 24 -13.81 -6.68 10.67
N PHE A 25 -12.82 -6.16 11.40
CA PHE A 25 -12.28 -6.74 12.62
C PHE A 25 -12.30 -5.78 13.81
N PRO A 26 -13.47 -5.40 14.31
CA PRO A 26 -13.58 -4.37 15.37
C PRO A 26 -12.94 -4.78 16.70
N ASN A 27 -12.75 -6.08 16.93
CA ASN A 27 -12.18 -6.64 18.16
C ASN A 27 -10.69 -6.98 18.03
N ILE A 28 -10.03 -6.58 16.93
CA ILE A 28 -8.61 -6.80 16.71
C ILE A 28 -7.85 -5.49 16.93
N LYS A 29 -6.67 -5.60 17.53
CA LYS A 29 -5.76 -4.48 17.62
C LYS A 29 -5.01 -4.31 16.29
N LEU A 30 -5.38 -3.29 15.52
CA LEU A 30 -4.71 -2.95 14.27
C LEU A 30 -3.65 -1.89 14.50
N TYR A 31 -2.42 -2.20 14.12
CA TYR A 31 -1.29 -1.28 14.09
C TYR A 31 -1.00 -0.90 12.63
N TRP A 32 -0.96 0.39 12.36
CA TRP A 32 -0.58 0.92 11.06
C TRP A 32 0.82 1.49 11.13
N GLY A 33 1.78 0.71 10.63
CA GLY A 33 3.21 0.95 10.80
C GLY A 33 3.71 0.70 12.22
N TYR A 34 5.00 0.51 12.35
CA TYR A 34 5.67 0.44 13.65
C TYR A 34 6.50 1.72 13.84
N LYS A 35 6.17 2.51 14.85
CA LYS A 35 6.67 3.88 15.09
C LYS A 35 6.12 4.89 14.07
N ASP A 36 6.33 4.66 12.77
CA ASP A 36 5.87 5.51 11.67
C ASP A 36 5.28 4.67 10.53
N LYS A 37 4.47 5.32 9.67
CA LYS A 37 3.93 4.72 8.44
C LYS A 37 5.03 4.58 7.39
N HIS A 38 4.91 3.55 6.56
CA HIS A 38 5.89 3.24 5.50
C HIS A 38 7.31 2.99 6.04
N ASN A 39 7.37 2.45 7.27
CA ASN A 39 8.63 2.21 7.93
C ASN A 39 9.15 0.81 7.58
N PRO A 40 10.31 0.70 6.92
CA PRO A 40 10.89 -0.60 6.58
C PRO A 40 11.21 -1.45 7.82
N GLU A 41 11.41 -0.85 9.00
CA GLU A 41 11.64 -1.58 10.25
C GLU A 41 10.40 -2.31 10.78
N SER A 42 9.20 -1.96 10.27
CA SER A 42 7.94 -2.61 10.69
C SER A 42 8.00 -4.13 10.59
N PHE A 43 8.71 -4.64 9.59
CA PHE A 43 8.81 -6.09 9.37
C PHE A 43 10.05 -6.73 10.00
N ASN A 44 10.98 -5.96 10.58
CA ASN A 44 12.16 -6.51 11.27
C ASN A 44 11.86 -6.96 12.72
N LEU A 45 10.65 -6.74 13.19
CA LEU A 45 10.21 -7.13 14.52
C LEU A 45 10.13 -8.67 14.67
N PRO A 46 10.26 -9.22 15.89
CA PRO A 46 10.09 -10.63 16.15
C PRO A 46 8.75 -11.17 15.64
N LYS A 47 8.75 -12.41 15.13
CA LYS A 47 7.58 -13.04 14.50
C LYS A 47 6.37 -13.15 15.43
N ASP A 48 6.61 -13.26 16.71
CA ASP A 48 5.60 -13.44 17.77
C ASP A 48 5.03 -12.11 18.32
N LYS A 49 5.61 -10.96 17.91
CA LYS A 49 5.13 -9.65 18.39
C LYS A 49 3.71 -9.31 17.94
N PHE A 50 3.34 -9.74 16.74
CA PHE A 50 1.99 -9.61 16.21
C PHE A 50 1.49 -10.96 15.70
N ASN A 51 0.19 -11.20 15.80
CA ASN A 51 -0.42 -12.44 15.31
C ASN A 51 -0.42 -12.50 13.78
N PHE A 52 -0.38 -11.35 13.12
CA PHE A 52 -0.43 -11.27 11.66
C PHE A 52 0.35 -10.05 11.16
N TYR A 53 1.25 -10.29 10.23
CA TYR A 53 1.99 -9.25 9.51
C TYR A 53 1.45 -9.16 8.09
N MET A 54 1.08 -7.98 7.66
CA MET A 54 0.47 -7.75 6.36
C MET A 54 1.08 -6.54 5.67
N THR A 55 1.27 -6.66 4.37
CA THR A 55 1.64 -5.53 3.51
C THR A 55 0.80 -5.53 2.24
N SER A 56 0.68 -4.36 1.63
CA SER A 56 0.21 -4.23 0.25
C SER A 56 1.31 -3.65 -0.63
N ILE A 57 1.45 -4.20 -1.82
CA ILE A 57 2.38 -3.71 -2.83
C ILE A 57 1.62 -3.33 -4.10
N ARG A 58 2.11 -2.31 -4.78
CA ARG A 58 1.58 -1.80 -6.05
C ARG A 58 2.72 -1.73 -7.05
N LYS A 59 2.42 -1.72 -8.36
CA LYS A 59 3.46 -1.51 -9.38
C LYS A 59 4.31 -0.29 -9.07
N PRO A 60 5.64 -0.41 -9.07
CA PRO A 60 6.55 0.67 -8.65
C PRO A 60 6.30 1.97 -9.39
N ILE A 61 6.20 1.93 -10.71
CA ILE A 61 5.98 3.12 -11.53
C ILE A 61 4.71 3.90 -11.12
N ASP A 62 3.63 3.20 -10.78
CA ASP A 62 2.36 3.83 -10.40
C ASP A 62 2.42 4.41 -8.99
N SER A 63 3.09 3.69 -8.08
CA SER A 63 3.23 4.10 -6.69
C SER A 63 4.16 5.30 -6.54
N ILE A 64 5.34 5.22 -7.17
CA ILE A 64 6.39 6.25 -7.14
C ILE A 64 5.89 7.52 -7.84
N ALA A 65 5.32 7.42 -9.05
CA ALA A 65 4.80 8.58 -9.76
C ALA A 65 3.69 9.29 -8.97
N SER A 66 2.77 8.52 -8.37
CA SER A 66 1.70 9.09 -7.55
C SER A 66 2.23 9.76 -6.28
N GLN A 67 3.32 9.26 -5.70
CA GLN A 67 3.94 9.89 -4.52
C GLN A 67 4.68 11.17 -4.89
N ILE A 68 5.44 11.17 -6.00
CA ILE A 68 6.11 12.37 -6.54
C ILE A 68 5.09 13.45 -6.83
N PHE A 69 3.97 13.10 -7.48
CA PHE A 69 2.90 14.03 -7.77
C PHE A 69 2.31 14.66 -6.51
N LEU A 70 1.98 13.82 -5.51
CA LEU A 70 1.34 14.26 -4.28
C LEU A 70 2.23 15.20 -3.43
N GLU A 71 3.50 14.86 -3.33
CA GLU A 71 4.46 15.63 -2.53
C GLU A 71 5.04 16.83 -3.30
N SER A 72 4.71 16.99 -4.57
CA SER A 72 5.40 17.91 -5.50
C SER A 72 6.92 17.75 -5.40
N ALA A 73 7.35 16.47 -5.28
CA ALA A 73 8.72 16.15 -4.95
C ALA A 73 9.66 16.47 -6.11
N ASN A 74 10.69 17.27 -5.82
CA ASN A 74 11.76 17.56 -6.78
C ASN A 74 12.87 16.50 -6.76
N ASN A 75 12.97 15.71 -5.68
CA ASN A 75 13.99 14.67 -5.51
C ASN A 75 13.41 13.27 -5.77
N TYR A 76 13.38 12.88 -7.02
CA TYR A 76 12.88 11.57 -7.46
C TYR A 76 13.70 10.41 -6.88
N ASN A 77 15.03 10.58 -6.78
CA ASN A 77 15.91 9.55 -6.20
C ASN A 77 15.48 9.18 -4.79
N GLN A 78 15.20 10.17 -3.95
CA GLN A 78 14.79 9.92 -2.57
C GLN A 78 13.47 9.12 -2.49
N VAL A 79 12.52 9.39 -3.39
CA VAL A 79 11.26 8.64 -3.43
C VAL A 79 11.50 7.20 -3.87
N ILE A 80 12.32 6.99 -4.92
CA ILE A 80 12.68 5.67 -5.41
C ILE A 80 13.42 4.88 -4.34
N GLU A 81 14.42 5.48 -3.68
CA GLU A 81 15.20 4.84 -2.62
C GLU A 81 14.33 4.41 -1.43
N LYS A 82 13.42 5.27 -0.96
CA LYS A 82 12.48 4.91 0.12
C LYS A 82 11.63 3.69 -0.26
N TYR A 83 11.16 3.66 -1.52
CA TYR A 83 10.38 2.54 -2.03
C TYR A 83 11.21 1.27 -2.07
N THR A 84 12.44 1.36 -2.60
CA THR A 84 13.40 0.26 -2.68
C THR A 84 13.70 -0.35 -1.31
N VAL A 85 14.03 0.49 -0.33
CA VAL A 85 14.35 0.05 1.04
C VAL A 85 13.16 -0.68 1.66
N PHE A 86 11.94 -0.18 1.43
CA PHE A 86 10.73 -0.84 1.92
C PHE A 86 10.55 -2.23 1.30
N LEU A 87 10.66 -2.36 -0.03
CA LEU A 87 10.54 -3.65 -0.71
C LEU A 87 11.62 -4.65 -0.26
N LYS A 88 12.86 -4.19 -0.07
CA LYS A 88 13.95 -5.03 0.49
C LYS A 88 13.59 -5.56 1.88
N SER A 89 13.03 -4.72 2.74
CA SER A 89 12.59 -5.15 4.07
C SER A 89 11.48 -6.21 3.99
N VAL A 90 10.49 -6.02 3.12
CA VAL A 90 9.43 -7.02 2.90
C VAL A 90 10.03 -8.34 2.39
N LEU A 91 10.92 -8.28 1.40
CA LEU A 91 11.55 -9.47 0.81
C LEU A 91 12.37 -10.25 1.84
N ASN A 92 13.13 -9.57 2.69
CA ASN A 92 13.91 -10.20 3.76
C ASN A 92 13.02 -10.86 4.83
N ASN A 93 11.75 -10.48 4.91
CA ASN A 93 10.79 -10.95 5.90
C ASN A 93 9.60 -11.72 5.27
N LYS A 94 9.71 -12.14 4.02
CA LYS A 94 8.62 -12.75 3.24
C LYS A 94 7.96 -13.97 3.88
N GLU A 95 8.70 -14.72 4.69
CA GLU A 95 8.21 -15.94 5.36
C GLU A 95 7.17 -15.64 6.46
N LYS A 96 7.14 -14.42 6.98
CA LYS A 96 6.17 -14.01 8.01
C LYS A 96 5.17 -12.95 7.54
N VAL A 97 5.48 -12.26 6.45
CA VAL A 97 4.66 -11.16 5.94
C VAL A 97 3.69 -11.68 4.88
N ASN A 98 2.42 -11.42 5.08
CA ASN A 98 1.37 -11.72 4.11
C ASN A 98 1.28 -10.57 3.11
N ILE A 99 1.64 -10.84 1.86
CA ILE A 99 1.74 -9.84 0.80
C ILE A 99 0.47 -9.88 -0.04
N TYR A 100 -0.23 -8.76 -0.13
CA TYR A 100 -1.40 -8.56 -1.00
C TYR A 100 -1.09 -7.55 -2.09
N SER A 101 -1.74 -7.65 -3.23
CA SER A 101 -1.65 -6.62 -4.25
C SER A 101 -2.58 -5.43 -3.92
N PHE A 102 -2.21 -4.25 -4.38
CA PHE A 102 -3.10 -3.09 -4.35
C PHE A 102 -4.43 -3.39 -5.04
N GLU A 103 -4.37 -4.08 -6.16
CA GLU A 103 -5.53 -4.48 -6.97
C GLU A 103 -6.48 -5.37 -6.17
N ASP A 104 -5.96 -6.39 -5.46
CA ASP A 104 -6.82 -7.27 -4.65
C ASP A 104 -7.50 -6.52 -3.52
N ILE A 105 -6.75 -5.65 -2.83
CA ILE A 105 -7.30 -4.85 -1.74
C ILE A 105 -8.42 -3.93 -2.23
N THR A 106 -8.29 -3.36 -3.44
CA THR A 106 -9.24 -2.37 -3.96
C THR A 106 -10.38 -2.98 -4.77
N THR A 107 -10.16 -4.13 -5.44
CA THR A 107 -11.18 -4.75 -6.31
C THR A 107 -11.88 -5.95 -5.68
N LYS A 108 -11.21 -6.64 -4.73
CA LYS A 108 -11.74 -7.83 -4.03
C LYS A 108 -11.58 -7.73 -2.52
N PRO A 109 -11.94 -6.60 -1.90
CA PRO A 109 -11.61 -6.32 -0.49
C PRO A 109 -12.16 -7.38 0.48
N MET A 110 -13.35 -7.90 0.24
CA MET A 110 -13.93 -8.92 1.12
C MET A 110 -13.21 -10.26 1.04
N LYS A 111 -12.65 -10.64 -0.11
CA LYS A 111 -11.81 -11.85 -0.21
C LYS A 111 -10.50 -11.71 0.57
N VAL A 112 -9.93 -10.51 0.62
CA VAL A 112 -8.78 -10.21 1.48
C VAL A 112 -9.16 -10.38 2.95
N VAL A 113 -10.32 -9.85 3.37
CA VAL A 113 -10.85 -10.00 4.74
C VAL A 113 -11.06 -11.47 5.10
N GLU A 114 -11.70 -12.25 4.23
CA GLU A 114 -11.94 -13.69 4.40
C GLU A 114 -10.63 -14.47 4.58
N ASN A 115 -9.62 -14.17 3.76
CA ASN A 115 -8.31 -14.81 3.86
C ASN A 115 -7.61 -14.50 5.20
N ILE A 116 -7.66 -13.24 5.66
CA ILE A 116 -7.11 -12.84 6.95
C ILE A 116 -7.86 -13.53 8.10
N ALA A 117 -9.20 -13.56 8.04
CA ALA A 117 -10.05 -14.20 9.03
C ALA A 117 -9.72 -15.69 9.15
N PHE A 118 -9.60 -16.39 8.02
CA PHE A 118 -9.21 -17.79 7.95
C PHE A 118 -7.83 -18.03 8.59
N LYS A 119 -6.80 -17.26 8.19
CA LYS A 119 -5.44 -17.42 8.72
C LYS A 119 -5.34 -17.13 10.22
N LEU A 120 -6.13 -16.20 10.71
CA LEU A 120 -6.17 -15.84 12.12
C LEU A 120 -7.14 -16.72 12.94
N ASN A 121 -7.96 -17.53 12.28
CA ASN A 121 -9.06 -18.28 12.89
C ASN A 121 -9.94 -17.35 13.75
N ILE A 122 -10.60 -16.40 13.11
CA ILE A 122 -11.46 -15.39 13.73
C ILE A 122 -12.67 -15.08 12.86
N ASP A 123 -13.73 -14.61 13.49
CA ASP A 123 -14.88 -14.05 12.79
C ASP A 123 -14.61 -12.65 12.26
N PHE A 124 -15.32 -12.26 11.23
CA PHE A 124 -15.28 -10.93 10.64
C PHE A 124 -16.69 -10.40 10.35
N LYS A 125 -16.80 -9.07 10.26
CA LYS A 125 -18.01 -8.41 9.83
C LYS A 125 -17.97 -8.13 8.33
N THR A 126 -19.07 -8.38 7.65
CA THR A 126 -19.23 -7.93 6.26
C THR A 126 -19.22 -6.40 6.22
N VAL A 127 -18.42 -5.84 5.31
CA VAL A 127 -18.27 -4.40 5.13
C VAL A 127 -18.97 -3.98 3.84
N ASP A 128 -19.85 -3.00 3.94
CA ASP A 128 -20.42 -2.31 2.79
C ASP A 128 -19.32 -1.45 2.15
N ILE A 129 -18.77 -1.95 1.05
CA ILE A 129 -17.63 -1.32 0.35
C ILE A 129 -18.02 0.02 -0.26
N ASN A 130 -19.25 0.16 -0.78
CA ASN A 130 -19.70 1.43 -1.34
C ASN A 130 -19.75 2.53 -0.27
N LYS A 131 -20.35 2.23 0.89
CA LYS A 131 -20.35 3.17 2.02
C LYS A 131 -18.94 3.45 2.56
N LEU A 132 -18.05 2.46 2.49
CA LEU A 132 -16.66 2.66 2.87
C LEU A 132 -16.00 3.66 1.91
N ILE A 133 -16.13 3.49 0.59
CA ILE A 133 -15.59 4.41 -0.43
C ILE A 133 -16.20 5.80 -0.27
N GLU A 134 -17.51 5.90 -0.10
CA GLU A 134 -18.18 7.18 0.12
C GLU A 134 -17.63 7.93 1.34
N SER A 135 -17.29 7.21 2.41
CA SER A 135 -16.73 7.84 3.61
C SER A 135 -15.40 8.55 3.34
N PHE A 136 -14.64 8.16 2.30
CA PHE A 136 -13.40 8.84 1.92
C PHE A 136 -13.63 10.14 1.14
N LYS A 137 -14.75 10.29 0.47
CA LYS A 137 -15.09 11.54 -0.27
C LYS A 137 -15.28 12.75 0.64
N TYR A 138 -15.61 12.51 1.92
CA TYR A 138 -15.85 13.57 2.92
C TYR A 138 -14.58 13.98 3.71
N TYR A 139 -13.51 13.26 3.59
CA TYR A 139 -12.26 13.64 4.27
C TYR A 139 -11.42 14.55 3.38
N ASN A 140 -11.85 15.82 3.28
CA ASN A 140 -11.09 16.92 2.66
C ASN A 140 -9.85 17.29 3.49
N THR A 141 -9.00 16.31 3.81
CA THR A 141 -7.69 16.62 4.38
C THR A 141 -6.65 16.61 3.27
N PRO A 142 -5.68 17.54 3.28
CA PRO A 142 -4.66 17.66 2.22
C PRO A 142 -3.82 16.39 1.98
N ASN A 143 -3.93 15.40 2.87
CA ASN A 143 -3.22 14.11 2.80
C ASN A 143 -4.10 12.93 2.38
N PHE A 144 -5.39 13.15 2.17
CA PHE A 144 -6.32 12.16 1.63
C PHE A 144 -6.59 12.50 0.17
N TYR A 145 -6.77 11.49 -0.65
CA TYR A 145 -7.19 11.60 -2.03
C TYR A 145 -7.99 12.89 -2.27
N VAL A 146 -7.38 13.84 -2.94
CA VAL A 146 -8.17 14.85 -3.65
C VAL A 146 -8.88 14.05 -4.73
N VAL A 147 -10.14 13.72 -4.51
CA VAL A 147 -10.98 13.29 -5.63
C VAL A 147 -11.09 14.52 -6.50
N PRO A 148 -10.59 14.47 -7.75
CA PRO A 148 -10.69 15.61 -8.64
C PRO A 148 -12.14 16.09 -8.68
N THR A 149 -12.35 17.36 -8.46
CA THR A 149 -13.69 17.94 -8.33
C THR A 149 -14.31 18.26 -9.70
N SER A 150 -13.49 18.24 -10.75
CA SER A 150 -13.91 18.47 -12.14
C SER A 150 -13.24 17.47 -13.09
N ASN A 151 -13.83 17.30 -14.27
CA ASN A 151 -13.23 16.50 -15.34
C ASN A 151 -11.88 17.08 -15.79
N GLN A 152 -11.69 18.40 -15.72
CA GLN A 152 -10.44 19.05 -16.07
C GLN A 152 -9.34 18.73 -15.05
N ASP A 153 -9.64 18.74 -13.74
CA ASP A 153 -8.67 18.38 -12.71
C ASP A 153 -8.21 16.93 -12.88
N ILE A 154 -9.10 16.03 -13.30
CA ILE A 154 -8.76 14.62 -13.60
C ILE A 154 -7.78 14.54 -14.76
N LEU A 155 -8.03 15.28 -15.84
CA LEU A 155 -7.16 15.30 -17.02
C LEU A 155 -5.79 15.88 -16.69
N ASP A 156 -5.75 17.00 -15.98
CA ASP A 156 -4.51 17.66 -15.56
C ASP A 156 -3.67 16.75 -14.64
N GLU A 157 -4.32 15.99 -13.74
CA GLU A 157 -3.64 15.00 -12.91
C GLU A 157 -3.07 13.85 -13.75
N GLN A 158 -3.85 13.33 -14.70
CA GLN A 158 -3.42 12.26 -15.59
C GLN A 158 -2.22 12.68 -16.45
N ASP A 159 -2.25 13.86 -17.05
CA ASP A 159 -1.16 14.38 -17.86
C ASP A 159 0.13 14.54 -17.04
N LYS A 160 0.05 15.10 -15.84
CA LYS A 160 1.19 15.20 -14.93
C LYS A 160 1.74 13.84 -14.52
N LEU A 161 0.89 12.86 -14.25
CA LEU A 161 1.32 11.50 -13.93
C LEU A 161 2.02 10.83 -15.12
N VAL A 162 1.53 11.04 -16.34
CA VAL A 162 2.18 10.55 -17.56
C VAL A 162 3.56 11.18 -17.73
N GLU A 163 3.69 12.49 -17.51
CA GLU A 163 4.97 13.21 -17.57
C GLU A 163 5.96 12.64 -16.52
N ILE A 164 5.52 12.48 -15.28
CA ILE A 164 6.36 11.93 -14.20
C ILE A 164 6.82 10.50 -14.55
N LYS A 165 5.91 9.65 -15.01
CA LYS A 165 6.24 8.27 -15.42
C LYS A 165 7.26 8.26 -16.56
N SER A 166 7.09 9.13 -17.55
CA SER A 166 8.05 9.28 -18.65
C SER A 166 9.44 9.68 -18.15
N LYS A 167 9.52 10.60 -17.20
CA LYS A 167 10.80 11.00 -16.58
C LYS A 167 11.45 9.87 -15.81
N LEU A 168 10.70 9.04 -15.11
CA LEU A 168 11.22 7.89 -14.35
C LEU A 168 11.89 6.84 -15.24
N TYR A 169 11.53 6.74 -16.52
CA TYR A 169 12.19 5.86 -17.48
C TYR A 169 13.33 6.52 -18.26
N GLN A 170 13.69 7.76 -17.95
CA GLN A 170 14.86 8.39 -18.53
C GLN A 170 16.15 7.79 -17.97
N LYS A 171 17.25 7.91 -18.74
CA LYS A 171 18.56 7.33 -18.42
C LYS A 171 19.04 7.61 -16.99
N SER A 172 18.72 8.79 -16.45
CA SER A 172 19.11 9.20 -15.10
C SER A 172 18.49 8.36 -13.97
N PHE A 173 17.37 7.65 -14.22
CA PHE A 173 16.66 6.86 -13.21
C PHE A 173 16.55 5.38 -13.58
N THR A 174 17.01 4.99 -14.78
CA THR A 174 16.81 3.63 -15.31
C THR A 174 17.34 2.56 -14.37
N ASP A 175 18.56 2.72 -13.85
CA ASP A 175 19.16 1.71 -12.97
C ASP A 175 18.39 1.54 -11.67
N LEU A 176 17.96 2.65 -11.05
CA LEU A 176 17.17 2.65 -9.83
C LEU A 176 15.77 2.02 -10.06
N MET A 177 15.13 2.36 -11.17
CA MET A 177 13.81 1.79 -11.50
C MET A 177 13.92 0.31 -11.83
N THR A 178 15.00 -0.12 -12.52
CA THR A 178 15.26 -1.54 -12.79
C THR A 178 15.39 -2.34 -11.49
N GLU A 179 16.17 -1.85 -10.53
CA GLU A 179 16.29 -2.50 -9.21
C GLU A 179 14.93 -2.64 -8.50
N VAL A 180 14.13 -1.57 -8.54
CA VAL A 180 12.80 -1.57 -7.90
C VAL A 180 11.85 -2.55 -8.58
N ASP A 181 11.83 -2.58 -9.91
CA ASP A 181 10.98 -3.49 -10.68
C ASP A 181 11.38 -4.95 -10.43
N GLU A 182 12.67 -5.26 -10.38
CA GLU A 182 13.14 -6.60 -10.02
C GLU A 182 12.71 -7.02 -8.61
N LEU A 183 12.79 -6.13 -7.63
CA LEU A 183 12.33 -6.40 -6.26
C LEU A 183 10.81 -6.65 -6.23
N TYR A 184 10.05 -5.85 -6.97
CA TYR A 184 8.60 -6.02 -7.07
C TYR A 184 8.24 -7.37 -7.71
N GLU A 185 8.91 -7.77 -8.79
CA GLU A 185 8.67 -9.06 -9.44
C GLU A 185 9.04 -10.22 -8.51
N LYS A 186 10.17 -10.15 -7.80
CA LYS A 186 10.54 -11.13 -6.77
C LYS A 186 9.47 -11.26 -5.69
N LEU A 187 8.87 -10.16 -5.24
CA LEU A 187 7.80 -10.18 -4.24
C LEU A 187 6.45 -10.64 -4.83
N SER A 188 6.24 -10.41 -6.11
CA SER A 188 4.98 -10.75 -6.78
C SER A 188 4.68 -12.25 -6.77
N VAL A 189 5.69 -13.11 -6.72
CA VAL A 189 5.52 -14.57 -6.61
C VAL A 189 4.99 -15.00 -5.23
N PHE A 190 5.14 -14.17 -4.21
CA PHE A 190 4.67 -14.44 -2.83
C PHE A 190 3.31 -13.80 -2.53
N LYS A 191 2.70 -13.08 -3.50
CA LYS A 191 1.36 -12.51 -3.31
C LYS A 191 0.35 -13.60 -2.99
N ILE A 192 -0.47 -13.32 -2.00
CA ILE A 192 -1.60 -14.19 -1.66
C ILE A 192 -2.62 -14.07 -2.80
N LYS A 193 -2.99 -15.19 -3.37
CA LYS A 193 -4.05 -15.26 -4.38
C LYS A 193 -5.41 -15.19 -3.68
N THR A 194 -6.18 -14.15 -3.98
CA THR A 194 -7.52 -13.90 -3.44
C THR A 194 -8.62 -14.18 -4.48
#